data_cf59ce51820151439830e0e56c2d1891
#
_entry.id   cf59ce51820151439830e0e56c2d1891
#
_cell.length_a   1.000
_cell.length_b   1.000
_cell.length_c   1.000
_cell.angle_alpha   90.00
_cell.angle_beta   90.00
_cell.angle_gamma   90.00
#
_symmetry.space_group_name_H-M   'P 1'
#
loop_
_entity.id
_entity.type
_entity.pdbx_description
1 polymer ?
#
loop_
_entity_poly.entity_id
_entity_poly.type
_entity_poly.pdbx_seq_one_letter_code
_entity_poly.pdbx_strand_id
1 'polypeptide(L)'
;VPRIDWGNRLSLEGRSNNFQIPKEAKPVRGKNLSDDELRLFFHTCLTQADAKWTACLVAAHAGISGTEISRLRPDKDLYLDAKYPHIIFRGGDVGIAKTEARPRVVPIVVGLEVIKEWLPKTIKWMNSVNHKSPNATLNKRLRSLLGDDPTIKTHMFRHTWLRLSRRARISEDNKHAIAGWERGDRNNTVMERVYDAQGYTDDPELLKQLYDDQKEIFSRFTHDLTKMDNVVQLG
;
A
#
# COMPACT_ATOMS: atom_id res chain seq x y z
N VAL A 1 -10.42 -6.26 47.05
CA VAL A 1 -10.59 -6.13 45.62
C VAL A 1 -11.23 -7.42 45.12
N PRO A 2 -12.46 -7.40 44.58
CA PRO A 2 -13.11 -8.62 44.09
C PRO A 2 -12.33 -9.19 42.91
N ARG A 3 -11.97 -10.48 43.02
CA ARG A 3 -11.41 -11.23 41.89
C ARG A 3 -12.46 -11.36 40.80
N ILE A 4 -12.17 -10.85 39.62
CA ILE A 4 -13.01 -11.04 38.44
C ILE A 4 -12.79 -12.47 37.98
N ASP A 5 -13.82 -13.32 38.12
CA ASP A 5 -13.82 -14.68 37.58
C ASP A 5 -14.00 -14.63 36.04
N TRP A 6 -12.92 -14.87 35.33
CA TRP A 6 -12.90 -14.90 33.85
C TRP A 6 -13.46 -16.21 33.27
N GLY A 7 -13.62 -17.27 34.10
CA GLY A 7 -14.05 -18.60 33.66
C GLY A 7 -15.48 -18.62 33.10
N ASN A 8 -16.38 -17.84 33.69
CA ASN A 8 -17.79 -17.78 33.26
C ASN A 8 -18.08 -16.86 32.07
N ARG A 9 -17.08 -16.16 31.53
CA ARG A 9 -17.26 -15.28 30.37
C ARG A 9 -16.95 -15.95 29.02
N LEU A 10 -16.43 -17.18 29.04
CA LEU A 10 -16.02 -17.87 27.81
C LEU A 10 -17.04 -18.88 27.26
N SER A 11 -18.14 -19.15 27.98
CA SER A 11 -19.24 -19.94 27.41
C SER A 11 -20.08 -19.05 26.48
N LEU A 12 -19.75 -19.05 25.21
CA LEU A 12 -20.47 -18.33 24.14
C LEU A 12 -21.70 -19.11 23.64
N GLU A 13 -22.04 -20.21 24.24
CA GLU A 13 -23.24 -20.97 23.91
C GLU A 13 -24.48 -20.20 24.36
N GLY A 14 -25.24 -19.68 23.42
CA GLY A 14 -26.55 -19.08 23.64
C GLY A 14 -26.62 -17.55 23.62
N ARG A 15 -25.54 -16.83 23.39
CA ARG A 15 -25.64 -15.39 23.14
C ARG A 15 -25.87 -15.12 21.65
N SER A 16 -27.16 -15.04 21.32
CA SER A 16 -27.60 -14.49 20.05
C SER A 16 -26.91 -13.14 19.79
N ASN A 17 -26.60 -12.88 18.51
CA ASN A 17 -25.92 -11.73 17.93
C ASN A 17 -26.60 -10.36 18.17
N ASN A 18 -27.02 -10.05 19.40
CA ASN A 18 -27.59 -8.75 19.76
C ASN A 18 -26.51 -7.74 20.19
N PHE A 19 -25.27 -7.88 19.73
CA PHE A 19 -24.34 -6.78 19.79
C PHE A 19 -24.71 -5.80 18.66
N GLN A 20 -25.77 -5.04 18.90
CA GLN A 20 -26.06 -3.87 18.07
C GLN A 20 -24.92 -2.87 18.33
N ILE A 21 -23.99 -2.79 17.38
CA ILE A 21 -23.05 -1.66 17.34
C ILE A 21 -23.91 -0.40 17.36
N PRO A 22 -23.75 0.50 18.32
CA PRO A 22 -24.52 1.74 18.38
C PRO A 22 -24.50 2.41 16.99
N LYS A 23 -25.65 2.90 16.52
CA LYS A 23 -25.74 3.54 15.17
C LYS A 23 -24.75 4.68 14.98
N GLU A 24 -24.24 5.24 16.07
CA GLU A 24 -23.22 6.29 16.13
C GLU A 24 -21.80 5.77 15.88
N ALA A 25 -21.54 4.48 16.05
CA ALA A 25 -20.25 3.83 15.80
C ALA A 25 -20.12 3.32 14.36
N LYS A 26 -20.67 4.04 13.38
CA LYS A 26 -20.34 3.74 11.97
C LYS A 26 -18.82 3.86 11.83
N PRO A 27 -18.13 2.83 11.28
CA PRO A 27 -16.71 2.93 11.06
C PRO A 27 -16.46 4.18 10.24
N VAL A 28 -15.66 5.10 10.78
CA VAL A 28 -15.24 6.31 10.07
C VAL A 28 -14.56 5.80 8.80
N ARG A 29 -15.18 6.06 7.63
CA ARG A 29 -14.60 5.67 6.35
C ARG A 29 -13.23 6.27 6.26
N GLY A 30 -12.22 5.47 5.94
CA GLY A 30 -10.86 5.95 5.80
C GLY A 30 -10.82 7.16 4.85
N LYS A 31 -10.04 8.17 5.23
CA LYS A 31 -9.87 9.40 4.44
C LYS A 31 -9.31 9.03 3.05
N ASN A 32 -9.81 9.68 2.01
CA ASN A 32 -9.15 9.74 0.71
C ASN A 32 -8.35 11.05 0.64
N LEU A 33 -7.11 10.99 0.20
CA LEU A 33 -6.33 12.20 -0.05
C LEU A 33 -6.89 12.97 -1.24
N SER A 34 -6.99 14.29 -1.12
CA SER A 34 -7.26 15.18 -2.25
C SER A 34 -6.06 15.20 -3.22
N ASP A 35 -6.25 15.79 -4.39
CA ASP A 35 -5.15 15.91 -5.37
C ASP A 35 -4.04 16.84 -4.84
N ASP A 36 -4.38 17.90 -4.09
CA ASP A 36 -3.39 18.82 -3.50
C ASP A 36 -2.63 18.17 -2.32
N GLU A 37 -3.32 17.40 -1.47
CA GLU A 37 -2.66 16.60 -0.43
C GLU A 37 -1.71 15.57 -1.02
N LEU A 38 -2.04 14.97 -2.17
CA LEU A 38 -1.15 14.05 -2.88
C LEU A 38 0.06 14.77 -3.48
N ARG A 39 -0.10 15.96 -4.07
CA ARG A 39 1.03 16.76 -4.55
C ARG A 39 1.98 17.11 -3.42
N LEU A 40 1.45 17.64 -2.30
CA LEU A 40 2.24 17.93 -1.11
C LEU A 40 2.96 16.67 -0.58
N PHE A 41 2.27 15.54 -0.53
CA PHE A 41 2.82 14.29 -0.08
C PHE A 41 3.97 13.81 -0.98
N PHE A 42 3.77 13.75 -2.30
CA PHE A 42 4.83 13.33 -3.22
C PHE A 42 6.02 14.28 -3.20
N HIS A 43 5.77 15.59 -3.23
CA HIS A 43 6.83 16.58 -3.10
C HIS A 43 7.67 16.35 -1.83
N THR A 44 7.01 16.17 -0.69
CA THR A 44 7.72 15.91 0.57
C THR A 44 8.50 14.60 0.54
N CYS A 45 7.94 13.52 -0.02
CA CYS A 45 8.65 12.25 -0.15
C CYS A 45 9.92 12.36 -1.00
N LEU A 46 9.89 13.19 -2.06
CA LEU A 46 11.01 13.35 -2.97
C LEU A 46 12.08 14.30 -2.43
N THR A 47 11.69 15.37 -1.75
CA THR A 47 12.62 16.38 -1.23
C THR A 47 13.20 16.05 0.14
N GLN A 48 12.45 15.33 0.98
CA GLN A 48 12.86 14.92 2.34
C GLN A 48 13.07 13.40 2.43
N ALA A 49 13.65 12.81 1.38
CA ALA A 49 13.81 11.37 1.25
C ALA A 49 14.51 10.76 2.47
N ASP A 50 13.85 9.79 3.09
CA ASP A 50 14.37 8.93 4.14
C ASP A 50 13.62 7.59 4.18
N ALA A 51 14.03 6.69 5.07
CA ALA A 51 13.41 5.37 5.20
C ALA A 51 11.89 5.42 5.48
N LYS A 52 11.40 6.42 6.21
CA LYS A 52 9.98 6.53 6.59
C LYS A 52 9.15 7.11 5.45
N TRP A 53 9.65 8.15 4.79
CA TRP A 53 8.98 8.71 3.62
C TRP A 53 8.95 7.73 2.46
N THR A 54 10.04 6.98 2.26
CA THR A 54 10.09 5.91 1.25
C THR A 54 9.07 4.80 1.53
N ALA A 55 8.89 4.41 2.81
CA ALA A 55 7.82 3.48 3.18
C ALA A 55 6.42 4.01 2.79
N CYS A 56 6.17 5.30 3.06
CA CYS A 56 4.91 5.93 2.68
C CYS A 56 4.76 6.04 1.14
N LEU A 57 5.84 6.36 0.44
CA LEU A 57 5.87 6.45 -1.02
C LEU A 57 5.56 5.09 -1.67
N VAL A 58 6.19 4.01 -1.21
CA VAL A 58 5.88 2.64 -1.67
C VAL A 58 4.43 2.28 -1.34
N ALA A 59 3.95 2.59 -0.12
CA ALA A 59 2.56 2.35 0.27
C ALA A 59 1.56 3.07 -0.64
N ALA A 60 1.89 4.25 -1.15
CA ALA A 60 1.00 5.04 -2.00
C ALA A 60 0.77 4.41 -3.39
N HIS A 61 1.69 3.59 -3.91
CA HIS A 61 1.57 2.99 -5.24
C HIS A 61 0.41 1.99 -5.38
N ALA A 62 0.02 1.29 -4.31
CA ALA A 62 -1.12 0.35 -4.36
C ALA A 62 -1.78 0.12 -2.99
N GLY A 63 -1.57 1.02 -2.04
CA GLY A 63 -2.07 0.83 -0.67
C GLY A 63 -1.40 -0.32 0.07
N ILE A 64 -0.09 -0.44 -0.09
CA ILE A 64 0.74 -1.49 0.51
C ILE A 64 0.88 -1.24 2.01
N SER A 65 0.77 -2.27 2.81
CA SER A 65 0.96 -2.17 4.26
C SER A 65 2.43 -2.17 4.64
N GLY A 66 2.76 -1.56 5.79
CA GLY A 66 4.12 -1.62 6.32
C GLY A 66 4.62 -3.04 6.57
N THR A 67 3.73 -3.96 6.96
CA THR A 67 4.07 -5.37 7.14
C THR A 67 4.49 -6.04 5.82
N GLU A 68 3.86 -5.68 4.71
CA GLU A 68 4.26 -6.20 3.39
C GLU A 68 5.62 -5.64 2.97
N ILE A 69 5.85 -4.33 3.19
CA ILE A 69 7.15 -3.70 2.90
C ILE A 69 8.28 -4.34 3.73
N SER A 70 8.05 -4.62 5.02
CA SER A 70 9.06 -5.23 5.88
C SER A 70 9.47 -6.65 5.46
N ARG A 71 8.64 -7.34 4.69
CA ARG A 71 8.88 -8.72 4.22
C ARG A 71 9.55 -8.79 2.86
N LEU A 72 9.76 -7.67 2.18
CA LEU A 72 10.44 -7.64 0.90
C LEU A 72 11.88 -8.13 1.05
N ARG A 73 12.31 -8.93 0.07
CA ARG A 73 13.69 -9.40 -0.07
C ARG A 73 14.34 -8.61 -1.19
N PRO A 74 15.31 -7.74 -0.88
CA PRO A 74 15.90 -6.83 -1.88
C PRO A 74 16.44 -7.54 -3.13
N ASP A 75 17.02 -8.73 -2.95
CA ASP A 75 17.62 -9.55 -4.00
C ASP A 75 16.63 -10.32 -4.87
N LYS A 76 15.35 -10.44 -4.45
CA LYS A 76 14.38 -11.32 -5.10
C LYS A 76 13.06 -10.64 -5.47
N ASP A 77 12.75 -9.52 -4.83
CA ASP A 77 11.43 -8.92 -4.94
C ASP A 77 11.49 -7.51 -5.56
N LEU A 78 12.70 -6.92 -5.72
CA LEU A 78 12.90 -5.57 -6.24
C LEU A 78 13.48 -5.62 -7.66
N TYR A 79 12.67 -5.23 -8.64
CA TYR A 79 13.04 -5.14 -10.07
C TYR A 79 13.06 -3.67 -10.51
N LEU A 80 13.79 -2.84 -9.75
CA LEU A 80 13.77 -1.39 -9.93
C LEU A 80 14.60 -0.91 -11.13
N ASP A 81 15.55 -1.73 -11.62
CA ASP A 81 16.36 -1.44 -12.82
C ASP A 81 15.80 -2.10 -14.10
N ALA A 82 14.66 -2.77 -13.99
CA ALA A 82 14.00 -3.37 -15.14
C ALA A 82 13.42 -2.30 -16.08
N LYS A 83 13.18 -2.65 -17.35
CA LYS A 83 12.53 -1.79 -18.35
C LYS A 83 11.19 -1.20 -17.83
N TYR A 84 10.46 -1.97 -17.05
CA TYR A 84 9.25 -1.58 -16.35
C TYR A 84 9.51 -1.78 -14.85
N PRO A 85 10.00 -0.75 -14.13
CA PRO A 85 10.35 -0.86 -12.72
C PRO A 85 9.16 -1.31 -11.86
N HIS A 86 9.35 -2.35 -11.05
CA HIS A 86 8.29 -2.90 -10.23
C HIS A 86 8.81 -3.61 -8.97
N ILE A 87 7.90 -3.86 -8.05
CA ILE A 87 8.11 -4.65 -6.83
C ILE A 87 7.14 -5.83 -6.85
N ILE A 88 7.63 -7.03 -6.53
CA ILE A 88 6.81 -8.22 -6.38
C ILE A 88 6.50 -8.43 -4.89
N PHE A 89 5.23 -8.41 -4.55
CA PHE A 89 4.76 -8.81 -3.23
C PHE A 89 4.29 -10.26 -3.32
N ARG A 90 5.08 -11.18 -2.77
CA ARG A 90 4.73 -12.59 -2.74
C ARG A 90 3.73 -12.87 -1.63
N GLY A 91 2.71 -13.66 -1.92
CA GLY A 91 1.78 -14.15 -0.92
C GLY A 91 2.53 -14.94 0.16
N GLY A 92 1.99 -14.93 1.39
CA GLY A 92 2.73 -15.43 2.53
C GLY A 92 3.05 -16.92 2.46
N ASP A 93 4.33 -17.22 2.44
CA ASP A 93 4.83 -18.38 3.16
C ASP A 93 4.77 -18.03 4.63
N VAL A 94 4.09 -18.87 5.41
CA VAL A 94 4.02 -18.87 6.88
C VAL A 94 2.94 -17.97 7.52
N GLY A 95 1.75 -18.49 7.67
CA GLY A 95 1.04 -18.58 8.96
C GLY A 95 0.64 -17.32 9.76
N ILE A 96 0.77 -16.09 9.26
CA ILE A 96 0.52 -14.87 10.04
C ILE A 96 -0.41 -13.85 9.35
N ALA A 97 -1.06 -14.18 8.29
CA ALA A 97 -2.04 -13.26 7.71
C ALA A 97 -3.47 -13.77 7.93
N LYS A 98 -4.32 -12.95 8.52
CA LYS A 98 -5.78 -13.17 8.58
C LYS A 98 -6.43 -13.27 7.18
N THR A 99 -5.70 -12.91 6.15
CA THR A 99 -6.01 -13.06 4.73
C THR A 99 -4.72 -13.40 4.03
N GLU A 100 -4.71 -14.45 3.24
CA GLU A 100 -3.61 -14.77 2.34
C GLU A 100 -3.36 -13.55 1.45
N ALA A 101 -2.26 -12.83 1.72
CA ALA A 101 -1.86 -11.74 0.85
C ALA A 101 -1.53 -12.35 -0.50
N ARG A 102 -2.37 -12.10 -1.52
CA ARG A 102 -2.16 -12.64 -2.85
C ARG A 102 -0.88 -12.08 -3.45
N PRO A 103 -0.12 -12.87 -4.17
CA PRO A 103 1.00 -12.38 -4.96
C PRO A 103 0.52 -11.27 -5.87
N ARG A 104 1.29 -10.19 -5.96
CA ARG A 104 0.98 -9.05 -6.83
C ARG A 104 2.22 -8.34 -7.31
N VAL A 105 2.11 -7.72 -8.46
CA VAL A 105 3.16 -6.89 -9.05
C VAL A 105 2.74 -5.44 -8.97
N VAL A 106 3.56 -4.62 -8.35
CA VAL A 106 3.30 -3.19 -8.18
C VAL A 106 4.31 -2.39 -8.99
N PRO A 107 3.91 -1.81 -10.13
CA PRO A 107 4.78 -0.93 -10.90
C PRO A 107 5.14 0.33 -10.12
N ILE A 108 6.39 0.76 -10.22
CA ILE A 108 6.92 1.95 -9.58
C ILE A 108 7.07 3.05 -10.63
N VAL A 109 6.27 4.08 -10.52
CA VAL A 109 6.19 5.15 -11.52
C VAL A 109 6.44 6.56 -10.95
N VAL A 110 6.48 6.69 -9.62
CA VAL A 110 6.78 7.96 -8.93
C VAL A 110 7.94 7.73 -7.96
N GLY A 111 8.94 8.60 -8.03
CA GLY A 111 10.07 8.58 -7.09
C GLY A 111 10.96 7.33 -7.18
N LEU A 112 11.15 6.81 -8.39
CA LEU A 112 11.94 5.60 -8.62
C LEU A 112 13.35 5.69 -8.00
N GLU A 113 14.06 6.79 -8.22
CA GLU A 113 15.42 6.95 -7.72
C GLU A 113 15.47 7.02 -6.18
N VAL A 114 14.51 7.71 -5.57
CA VAL A 114 14.35 7.72 -4.10
C VAL A 114 14.07 6.31 -3.58
N ILE A 115 13.21 5.56 -4.26
CA ILE A 115 12.89 4.18 -3.86
C ILE A 115 14.11 3.28 -4.02
N LYS A 116 14.87 3.39 -5.12
CA LYS A 116 16.11 2.64 -5.33
C LYS A 116 17.10 2.86 -4.19
N GLU A 117 17.33 4.11 -3.84
CA GLU A 117 18.30 4.47 -2.81
C GLU A 117 17.85 4.03 -1.41
N TRP A 118 16.58 4.27 -1.08
CA TRP A 118 16.13 4.20 0.32
C TRP A 118 15.36 2.92 0.68
N LEU A 119 14.80 2.19 -0.27
CA LEU A 119 13.98 1.02 0.05
C LEU A 119 14.75 -0.09 0.80
N PRO A 120 16.00 -0.43 0.47
CA PRO A 120 16.75 -1.40 1.27
C PRO A 120 16.97 -0.92 2.72
N LYS A 121 17.25 0.38 2.91
CA LYS A 121 17.36 1.01 4.23
C LYS A 121 16.01 1.02 4.97
N THR A 122 14.93 1.22 4.25
CA THR A 122 13.54 1.19 4.76
C THR A 122 13.18 -0.20 5.29
N ILE A 123 13.46 -1.26 4.54
CA ILE A 123 13.21 -2.64 4.95
C ILE A 123 14.01 -2.96 6.22
N LYS A 124 15.28 -2.59 6.25
CA LYS A 124 16.14 -2.76 7.44
C LYS A 124 15.57 -2.00 8.65
N TRP A 125 15.18 -0.74 8.46
CA TRP A 125 14.56 0.06 9.53
C TRP A 125 13.27 -0.59 10.05
N MET A 126 12.37 -1.03 9.18
CA MET A 126 11.12 -1.67 9.57
C MET A 126 11.33 -2.94 10.39
N ASN A 127 12.35 -3.72 10.06
CA ASN A 127 12.70 -4.96 10.77
C ASN A 127 13.46 -4.70 12.09
N SER A 128 14.09 -3.53 12.26
CA SER A 128 14.83 -3.17 13.47
C SER A 128 13.96 -2.57 14.58
N VAL A 129 12.73 -2.14 14.25
CA VAL A 129 11.83 -1.48 15.23
C VAL A 129 11.20 -2.55 16.12
N ASN A 130 11.89 -2.92 17.21
CA ASN A 130 11.36 -3.82 18.23
C ASN A 130 10.11 -3.21 18.88
N HIS A 131 9.01 -3.97 18.90
CA HIS A 131 7.78 -3.76 19.69
C HIS A 131 6.89 -2.55 19.34
N LYS A 132 7.29 -1.63 18.50
CA LYS A 132 6.40 -0.55 18.03
C LYS A 132 6.02 -0.81 16.59
N SER A 133 4.73 -0.89 16.32
CA SER A 133 4.23 -1.04 14.95
C SER A 133 4.85 0.05 14.05
N PRO A 134 5.61 -0.29 13.00
CA PRO A 134 6.11 0.69 12.04
C PRO A 134 5.01 1.62 11.51
N ASN A 135 3.81 1.07 11.34
CA ASN A 135 2.64 1.84 10.91
C ASN A 135 2.29 2.99 11.87
N ALA A 136 2.50 2.85 13.18
CA ALA A 136 2.23 3.94 14.12
C ALA A 136 3.15 5.14 13.87
N THR A 137 4.44 4.88 13.59
CA THR A 137 5.42 5.91 13.24
C THR A 137 5.09 6.57 11.90
N LEU A 138 4.74 5.79 10.88
CA LEU A 138 4.33 6.31 9.58
C LEU A 138 3.05 7.16 9.70
N ASN A 139 2.05 6.69 10.44
CA ASN A 139 0.81 7.43 10.66
C ASN A 139 1.05 8.76 11.38
N LYS A 140 1.95 8.79 12.39
CA LYS A 140 2.33 10.05 13.06
C LYS A 140 2.96 11.02 12.05
N ARG A 141 3.85 10.53 11.18
CA ARG A 141 4.52 11.36 10.18
C ARG A 141 3.56 11.90 9.12
N LEU A 142 2.62 11.07 8.66
CA LEU A 142 1.57 11.51 7.74
C LEU A 142 0.68 12.58 8.36
N ARG A 143 0.30 12.43 9.63
CA ARG A 143 -0.48 13.46 10.34
C ARG A 143 0.27 14.76 10.51
N SER A 144 1.57 14.73 10.78
CA SER A 144 2.36 15.97 10.87
C SER A 144 2.44 16.74 9.54
N LEU A 145 2.27 16.06 8.39
CA LEU A 145 2.27 16.67 7.07
C LEU A 145 0.87 17.14 6.65
N LEU A 146 -0.15 16.29 6.87
CA LEU A 146 -1.49 16.45 6.28
C LEU A 146 -2.54 16.99 7.27
N GLY A 147 -2.14 17.28 8.51
CA GLY A 147 -3.01 17.69 9.60
C GLY A 147 -3.25 16.60 10.64
N ASP A 148 -3.49 17.00 11.89
CA ASP A 148 -3.63 16.06 13.02
C ASP A 148 -5.04 15.43 13.09
N ASP A 149 -5.44 14.78 12.00
CA ASP A 149 -6.68 14.03 11.87
C ASP A 149 -6.38 12.53 12.14
N PRO A 150 -7.00 11.89 13.14
CA PRO A 150 -6.79 10.48 13.47
C PRO A 150 -7.18 9.51 12.35
N THR A 151 -7.96 9.94 11.37
CA THR A 151 -8.31 9.16 10.18
C THR A 151 -7.15 9.06 9.18
N ILE A 152 -6.14 9.94 9.28
CA ILE A 152 -4.92 9.91 8.46
C ILE A 152 -4.05 8.74 8.93
N LYS A 153 -4.04 7.69 8.11
CA LYS A 153 -3.29 6.44 8.32
C LYS A 153 -2.77 5.93 6.99
N THR A 154 -1.72 5.12 7.00
CA THR A 154 -1.19 4.49 5.78
C THR A 154 -2.25 3.77 4.95
N HIS A 155 -3.27 3.21 5.60
CA HIS A 155 -4.40 2.56 4.91
C HIS A 155 -5.21 3.50 3.99
N MET A 156 -5.14 4.83 4.21
CA MET A 156 -5.79 5.80 3.31
C MET A 156 -5.26 5.73 1.87
N PHE A 157 -3.98 5.33 1.68
CA PHE A 157 -3.40 5.16 0.36
C PHE A 157 -4.16 4.12 -0.47
N ARG A 158 -4.67 3.05 0.17
CA ARG A 158 -5.46 2.02 -0.51
C ARG A 158 -6.77 2.59 -1.06
N HIS A 159 -7.46 3.40 -0.26
CA HIS A 159 -8.69 4.06 -0.71
C HIS A 159 -8.41 5.13 -1.76
N THR A 160 -7.35 5.90 -1.57
CA THR A 160 -6.91 6.93 -2.52
C THR A 160 -6.53 6.31 -3.86
N TRP A 161 -5.71 5.26 -3.87
CA TRP A 161 -5.32 4.54 -5.08
C TRP A 161 -6.55 3.97 -5.82
N LEU A 162 -7.50 3.36 -5.09
CA LEU A 162 -8.74 2.87 -5.70
C LEU A 162 -9.56 3.99 -6.34
N ARG A 163 -9.66 5.15 -5.69
CA ARG A 163 -10.33 6.32 -6.26
C ARG A 163 -9.65 6.77 -7.56
N LEU A 164 -8.33 6.86 -7.54
CA LEU A 164 -7.54 7.27 -8.70
C LEU A 164 -7.63 6.26 -9.85
N SER A 165 -7.55 4.95 -9.57
CA SER A 165 -7.64 3.90 -10.58
C SER A 165 -9.01 3.85 -11.26
N ARG A 166 -10.10 4.12 -10.51
CA ARG A 166 -11.43 4.30 -11.09
C ARG A 166 -11.52 5.52 -12.00
N ARG A 167 -10.91 6.63 -11.59
CA ARG A 167 -10.85 7.88 -12.38
C ARG A 167 -10.05 7.70 -13.68
N ALA A 168 -8.97 6.93 -13.62
CA ALA A 168 -8.16 6.54 -14.77
C ALA A 168 -8.79 5.43 -15.62
N ARG A 169 -9.97 4.91 -15.22
CA ARG A 169 -10.71 3.84 -15.92
C ARG A 169 -9.91 2.56 -16.11
N ILE A 170 -9.02 2.25 -15.17
CA ILE A 170 -8.26 1.01 -15.19
C ILE A 170 -9.21 -0.19 -15.08
N SER A 171 -8.93 -1.26 -15.81
CA SER A 171 -9.74 -2.49 -15.77
C SER A 171 -9.78 -3.08 -14.37
N GLU A 172 -10.87 -3.78 -14.02
CA GLU A 172 -10.95 -4.44 -12.71
C GLU A 172 -9.85 -5.51 -12.55
N ASP A 173 -9.48 -6.20 -13.64
CA ASP A 173 -8.43 -7.21 -13.62
C ASP A 173 -7.08 -6.61 -13.23
N ASN A 174 -6.69 -5.51 -13.85
CA ASN A 174 -5.44 -4.83 -13.56
C ASN A 174 -5.44 -4.18 -12.16
N LYS A 175 -6.60 -3.67 -11.71
CA LYS A 175 -6.75 -3.21 -10.31
C LYS A 175 -6.50 -4.35 -9.32
N HIS A 176 -7.05 -5.54 -9.59
CA HIS A 176 -6.84 -6.71 -8.75
C HIS A 176 -5.38 -7.16 -8.78
N ALA A 177 -4.74 -7.17 -9.94
CA ALA A 177 -3.35 -7.53 -10.10
C ALA A 177 -2.39 -6.61 -9.31
N ILE A 178 -2.62 -5.29 -9.37
CA ILE A 178 -1.77 -4.30 -8.71
C ILE A 178 -2.09 -4.22 -7.21
N ALA A 179 -3.37 -4.21 -6.81
CA ALA A 179 -3.77 -4.02 -5.42
C ALA A 179 -3.86 -5.32 -4.60
N GLY A 180 -3.83 -6.49 -5.24
CA GLY A 180 -3.94 -7.80 -4.58
C GLY A 180 -5.30 -8.01 -3.91
N TRP A 181 -6.39 -7.58 -4.54
CA TRP A 181 -7.74 -7.78 -4.00
C TRP A 181 -8.32 -9.12 -4.41
N GLU A 182 -9.14 -9.71 -3.53
CA GLU A 182 -9.93 -10.87 -3.87
C GLU A 182 -11.14 -10.45 -4.72
N ARG A 183 -11.39 -11.20 -5.81
CA ARG A 183 -12.71 -11.20 -6.41
C ARG A 183 -13.63 -12.05 -5.55
N GLY A 184 -14.82 -11.52 -5.25
CA GLY A 184 -15.84 -12.24 -4.48
C GLY A 184 -16.43 -13.46 -5.17
N ASP A 185 -16.00 -13.81 -6.36
CA ASP A 185 -16.54 -14.92 -7.15
C ASP A 185 -15.72 -16.20 -6.94
N ARG A 186 -16.41 -17.24 -6.42
CA ARG A 186 -15.83 -18.54 -6.05
C ARG A 186 -15.48 -19.45 -7.24
N ASN A 187 -15.68 -19.03 -8.50
CA ASN A 187 -15.43 -19.85 -9.71
C ASN A 187 -14.11 -19.48 -10.43
N ASN A 188 -13.02 -19.41 -9.71
CA ASN A 188 -11.80 -18.73 -10.10
C ASN A 188 -10.70 -19.64 -10.66
N THR A 189 -11.01 -20.65 -11.47
CA THR A 189 -10.01 -21.55 -12.07
C THR A 189 -9.15 -20.91 -13.18
N VAL A 190 -9.63 -19.86 -13.85
CA VAL A 190 -8.85 -19.14 -14.88
C VAL A 190 -7.93 -18.08 -14.26
N MET A 191 -8.33 -17.51 -13.14
CA MET A 191 -7.63 -16.45 -12.46
C MET A 191 -6.40 -16.91 -11.65
N GLU A 192 -6.37 -18.15 -11.16
CA GLU A 192 -5.20 -18.68 -10.44
C GLU A 192 -3.95 -18.71 -11.31
N ARG A 193 -4.07 -18.90 -12.63
CA ARG A 193 -2.93 -18.89 -13.57
C ARG A 193 -2.43 -17.50 -13.92
N VAL A 194 -3.27 -16.48 -13.86
CA VAL A 194 -2.91 -15.10 -14.20
C VAL A 194 -2.36 -14.34 -12.99
N TYR A 195 -2.65 -14.80 -11.78
CA TYR A 195 -2.27 -14.12 -10.53
C TYR A 195 -1.07 -14.72 -9.80
N ASP A 196 -0.37 -15.65 -10.40
CA ASP A 196 1.00 -15.92 -9.97
C ASP A 196 1.86 -14.69 -10.32
N ALA A 197 2.48 -14.08 -9.31
CA ALA A 197 3.39 -12.96 -9.55
C ALA A 197 4.48 -13.30 -10.58
N GLN A 198 4.80 -14.57 -10.72
CA GLN A 198 5.69 -15.11 -11.72
C GLN A 198 5.11 -14.94 -13.14
N GLY A 199 3.83 -15.20 -13.35
CA GLY A 199 3.18 -15.06 -14.66
C GLY A 199 3.21 -13.63 -15.22
N TYR A 200 3.19 -12.60 -14.34
CA TYR A 200 3.35 -11.22 -14.80
C TYR A 200 4.78 -10.85 -15.18
N THR A 201 5.77 -11.48 -14.55
CA THR A 201 7.18 -11.23 -14.89
C THR A 201 7.61 -12.01 -16.13
N ASP A 202 6.93 -13.10 -16.42
CA ASP A 202 7.18 -13.95 -17.58
C ASP A 202 6.46 -13.45 -18.86
N ASP A 203 5.47 -12.53 -18.70
CA ASP A 203 4.77 -11.86 -19.80
C ASP A 203 5.10 -10.35 -19.84
N PRO A 204 6.08 -9.94 -20.69
CA PRO A 204 6.49 -8.55 -20.79
C PRO A 204 5.38 -7.58 -21.26
N GLU A 205 4.41 -8.05 -22.05
CA GLU A 205 3.31 -7.21 -22.52
C GLU A 205 2.31 -6.95 -21.39
N LEU A 206 2.03 -7.96 -20.59
CA LEU A 206 1.16 -7.79 -19.41
C LEU A 206 1.81 -6.88 -18.37
N LEU A 207 3.10 -7.06 -18.10
CA LEU A 207 3.85 -6.17 -17.20
C LEU A 207 3.86 -4.73 -17.72
N LYS A 208 4.04 -4.55 -19.03
CA LYS A 208 3.95 -3.24 -19.69
C LYS A 208 2.59 -2.61 -19.47
N GLN A 209 1.52 -3.36 -19.65
CA GLN A 209 0.15 -2.87 -19.45
C GLN A 209 -0.08 -2.40 -18.02
N LEU A 210 0.34 -3.19 -17.01
CA LEU A 210 0.26 -2.78 -15.61
C LEU A 210 1.07 -1.51 -15.32
N TYR A 211 2.24 -1.38 -15.94
CA TYR A 211 3.08 -0.21 -15.80
C TYR A 211 2.44 1.04 -16.43
N ASP A 212 1.87 0.92 -17.62
CA ASP A 212 1.18 2.01 -18.30
C ASP A 212 -0.09 2.44 -17.53
N ASP A 213 -0.85 1.50 -17.02
CA ASP A 213 -2.00 1.76 -16.16
C ASP A 213 -1.60 2.52 -14.88
N GLN A 214 -0.51 2.11 -14.25
CA GLN A 214 -0.01 2.79 -13.06
C GLN A 214 0.49 4.21 -13.39
N LYS A 215 1.10 4.41 -14.55
CA LYS A 215 1.47 5.76 -15.05
C LYS A 215 0.23 6.63 -15.24
N GLU A 216 -0.83 6.09 -15.83
CA GLU A 216 -2.07 6.85 -16.03
C GLU A 216 -2.71 7.24 -14.69
N ILE A 217 -2.70 6.35 -13.69
CA ILE A 217 -3.19 6.63 -12.33
C ILE A 217 -2.48 7.86 -11.73
N PHE A 218 -1.16 7.99 -11.97
CA PHE A 218 -0.34 9.03 -11.37
C PHE A 218 0.03 10.17 -12.33
N SER A 219 -0.42 10.16 -13.60
CA SER A 219 -0.04 11.11 -14.66
C SER A 219 -0.17 12.57 -14.24
N ARG A 220 -1.22 12.90 -13.50
CA ARG A 220 -1.50 14.26 -13.01
C ARG A 220 -0.52 14.78 -11.98
N PHE A 221 0.18 13.89 -11.30
CA PHE A 221 1.13 14.23 -10.23
C PHE A 221 2.56 14.26 -10.75
N THR A 222 2.90 13.39 -11.72
CA THR A 222 4.26 13.30 -12.26
C THR A 222 4.63 14.53 -13.11
N HIS A 223 3.68 15.09 -13.85
CA HIS A 223 3.91 16.28 -14.67
C HIS A 223 4.22 17.54 -13.83
N ASP A 224 3.60 17.67 -12.67
CA ASP A 224 3.86 18.80 -11.77
C ASP A 224 5.22 18.68 -11.09
N LEU A 225 5.63 17.45 -10.75
CA LEU A 225 6.91 17.17 -10.10
C LEU A 225 8.11 17.44 -11.02
N THR A 226 8.03 17.11 -12.31
CA THR A 226 9.09 17.43 -13.30
C THR A 226 9.27 18.93 -13.51
N LYS A 227 8.25 19.73 -13.33
CA LYS A 227 8.37 21.20 -13.37
C LYS A 227 9.06 21.76 -12.13
N MET A 228 8.90 21.12 -10.97
CA MET A 228 9.51 21.56 -9.71
C MET A 228 11.02 21.23 -9.67
N ASP A 229 11.45 20.10 -10.27
CA ASP A 229 12.87 19.77 -10.37
C ASP A 229 13.65 20.81 -11.20
N ASN A 230 13.03 21.41 -12.22
CA ASN A 230 13.63 22.48 -13.01
C ASN A 230 13.76 23.81 -12.25
N VAL A 231 12.99 24.03 -11.19
CA VAL A 231 13.05 25.24 -10.36
C VAL A 231 14.16 25.14 -9.31
N VAL A 232 14.42 23.92 -8.81
CA VAL A 232 15.47 23.68 -7.80
C VAL A 232 16.88 23.71 -8.40
N GLN A 233 17.03 23.51 -9.74
CA GLN A 233 18.33 23.62 -10.42
C GLN A 233 18.73 25.08 -10.80
N LEU A 234 17.83 26.04 -10.61
CA LEU A 234 18.07 27.45 -10.93
C LEU A 234 18.29 28.34 -9.68
N GLY A 235 18.40 27.78 -8.51
CA GLY A 235 18.74 28.44 -7.21
C GLY A 235 20.02 27.89 -6.64
#